data_458447fdff5d979cf372804fef0d3e75
#
_entry.id   458447fdff5d979cf372804fef0d3e75
#
_cell.length_a   1.000
_cell.length_b   1.000
_cell.length_c   1.000
_cell.angle_alpha   90.00
_cell.angle_beta   90.00
_cell.angle_gamma   90.00
#
_symmetry.space_group_name_H-M   'P 1'
#
loop_
_entity.id
_entity.type
_entity.pdbx_description
1 polymer ?
#
loop_
_entity_poly.entity_id
_entity_poly.type
_entity_poly.pdbx_seq_one_letter_code
_entity_poly.pdbx_strand_id
1 'polypeptide(L)'
;MPVPAGFTITTECCAEYYSLGGGYTDELKKEVAEALKATETIMGKKFGDPSDPLLVSCRSGARSSMPGMMDTILNIGLCSATLPGMIQKTGNPRFVYDAYRRLIMMYSDVVMEKAEGIEPADGQGIRQQLDRMMMELKEQKGYKSDTDITADELKELCEKFKAKVKEVLGVDFPDTAEAQLWGSIGGVFKSWNGKRAIAYRRIEKIPDDWGTAVNVQSMVFGNM
;
A
#
# COMPACT_ATOMS: atom_id res chain seq x y z
N MET A 1 20.26 10.46 -12.83
CA MET A 1 19.83 10.30 -11.42
C MET A 1 19.57 8.82 -11.20
N PRO A 2 20.12 8.16 -10.19
CA PRO A 2 19.86 6.75 -9.92
C PRO A 2 18.39 6.54 -9.58
N VAL A 3 17.75 5.55 -10.22
CA VAL A 3 16.36 5.17 -9.99
C VAL A 3 16.36 3.85 -9.22
N PRO A 4 15.60 3.72 -8.12
CA PRO A 4 15.49 2.46 -7.40
C PRO A 4 14.98 1.34 -8.31
N ALA A 5 15.48 0.11 -8.10
CA ALA A 5 15.06 -1.05 -8.89
C ALA A 5 13.57 -1.34 -8.70
N GLY A 6 12.95 -1.89 -9.73
CA GLY A 6 11.55 -2.25 -9.76
C GLY A 6 11.13 -2.78 -11.12
N PHE A 7 9.86 -3.03 -11.29
CA PHE A 7 9.26 -3.49 -12.53
C PHE A 7 7.89 -2.87 -12.75
N THR A 8 7.41 -2.95 -13.98
CA THR A 8 6.09 -2.42 -14.36
C THR A 8 5.21 -3.56 -14.87
N ILE A 9 4.03 -3.69 -14.31
CA ILE A 9 2.93 -4.51 -14.83
C ILE A 9 2.15 -3.62 -15.78
N THR A 10 1.97 -4.06 -17.02
CA THR A 10 1.48 -3.21 -18.12
C THR A 10 -0.03 -2.95 -18.06
N THR A 11 -0.51 -2.04 -18.91
CA THR A 11 -1.94 -1.71 -19.00
C THR A 11 -2.78 -2.85 -19.56
N GLU A 12 -2.18 -3.73 -20.36
CA GLU A 12 -2.83 -4.93 -20.90
C GLU A 12 -3.23 -5.88 -19.77
N CYS A 13 -2.37 -6.04 -18.74
CA CYS A 13 -2.69 -6.84 -17.55
C CYS A 13 -3.86 -6.24 -16.75
N CYS A 14 -4.04 -4.91 -16.77
CA CYS A 14 -5.19 -4.27 -16.17
C CYS A 14 -6.50 -4.65 -16.90
N ALA A 15 -6.49 -4.64 -18.23
CA ALA A 15 -7.64 -5.04 -19.04
C ALA A 15 -7.98 -6.53 -18.80
N GLU A 16 -6.96 -7.39 -18.74
CA GLU A 16 -7.12 -8.82 -18.45
C GLU A 16 -7.68 -9.04 -17.03
N TYR A 17 -7.16 -8.35 -16.04
CA TYR A 17 -7.66 -8.38 -14.66
C TYR A 17 -9.17 -8.12 -14.59
N TYR A 18 -9.65 -7.10 -15.31
CA TYR A 18 -11.09 -6.81 -15.37
C TYR A 18 -11.88 -7.87 -16.14
N SER A 19 -11.33 -8.40 -17.23
CA SER A 19 -11.99 -9.46 -18.00
C SER A 19 -12.19 -10.76 -17.20
N LEU A 20 -11.30 -11.01 -16.23
CA LEU A 20 -11.35 -12.13 -15.29
C LEU A 20 -12.17 -11.85 -14.02
N GLY A 21 -12.87 -10.72 -13.97
CA GLY A 21 -13.66 -10.34 -12.80
C GLY A 21 -12.81 -10.02 -11.54
N GLY A 22 -11.59 -9.55 -11.72
CA GLY A 22 -10.68 -9.21 -10.62
C GLY A 22 -9.68 -10.32 -10.26
N GLY A 23 -9.45 -11.25 -11.18
CA GLY A 23 -8.47 -12.33 -11.04
C GLY A 23 -7.12 -12.06 -11.70
N TYR A 24 -6.14 -12.89 -11.39
CA TYR A 24 -4.80 -12.87 -11.99
C TYR A 24 -4.54 -14.18 -12.71
N THR A 25 -3.98 -14.11 -13.93
CA THR A 25 -3.55 -15.30 -14.65
C THR A 25 -2.32 -15.94 -13.98
N ASP A 26 -2.10 -17.22 -14.20
CA ASP A 26 -0.91 -17.90 -13.70
C ASP A 26 0.35 -17.41 -14.41
N GLU A 27 0.22 -16.95 -15.66
CA GLU A 27 1.31 -16.33 -16.41
C GLU A 27 1.74 -15.03 -15.75
N LEU A 28 0.82 -14.11 -15.44
CA LEU A 28 1.11 -12.87 -14.73
C LEU A 28 1.75 -13.13 -13.36
N LYS A 29 1.25 -14.13 -12.61
CA LYS A 29 1.86 -14.50 -11.32
C LYS A 29 3.30 -14.93 -11.47
N LYS A 30 3.61 -15.73 -12.50
CA LYS A 30 4.96 -16.19 -12.80
C LYS A 30 5.87 -15.02 -13.18
N GLU A 31 5.43 -14.14 -14.10
CA GLU A 31 6.20 -12.98 -14.52
C GLU A 31 6.50 -12.01 -13.37
N VAL A 32 5.50 -11.76 -12.50
CA VAL A 32 5.68 -10.93 -11.29
C VAL A 32 6.70 -11.56 -10.34
N ALA A 33 6.65 -12.88 -10.14
CA ALA A 33 7.60 -13.59 -9.29
C ALA A 33 9.03 -13.51 -9.85
N GLU A 34 9.21 -13.66 -11.16
CA GLU A 34 10.51 -13.54 -11.84
C GLU A 34 11.05 -12.09 -11.76
N ALA A 35 10.21 -11.10 -12.01
CA ALA A 35 10.59 -9.68 -11.94
C ALA A 35 10.93 -9.25 -10.50
N LEU A 36 10.17 -9.75 -9.51
CA LEU A 36 10.46 -9.52 -8.10
C LEU A 36 11.81 -10.10 -7.71
N LYS A 37 12.10 -11.34 -8.12
CA LYS A 37 13.41 -12.00 -7.89
C LYS A 37 14.57 -11.23 -8.54
N ALA A 38 14.38 -10.69 -9.73
CA ALA A 38 15.39 -9.84 -10.38
C ALA A 38 15.61 -8.55 -9.55
N THR A 39 14.54 -7.93 -9.07
CA THR A 39 14.61 -6.74 -8.20
C THR A 39 15.32 -7.05 -6.88
N GLU A 40 15.03 -8.19 -6.25
CA GLU A 40 15.72 -8.67 -5.05
C GLU A 40 17.22 -8.81 -5.27
N THR A 41 17.62 -9.39 -6.42
CA THR A 41 19.04 -9.56 -6.78
C THR A 41 19.76 -8.22 -6.94
N ILE A 42 19.13 -7.25 -7.61
CA ILE A 42 19.70 -5.90 -7.80
C ILE A 42 19.83 -5.18 -6.45
N MET A 43 18.83 -5.31 -5.59
CA MET A 43 18.78 -4.61 -4.28
C MET A 43 19.60 -5.33 -3.18
N GLY A 44 20.03 -6.58 -3.42
CA GLY A 44 20.70 -7.41 -2.41
C GLY A 44 19.83 -7.71 -1.20
N LYS A 45 18.50 -7.70 -1.36
CA LYS A 45 17.49 -7.92 -0.30
C LYS A 45 16.44 -8.88 -0.81
N LYS A 46 15.67 -9.47 0.13
CA LYS A 46 14.60 -10.40 -0.22
C LYS A 46 13.24 -9.88 0.28
N PHE A 47 12.24 -9.98 -0.57
CA PHE A 47 10.87 -9.60 -0.22
C PHE A 47 10.30 -10.58 0.82
N GLY A 48 9.79 -10.04 1.92
CA GLY A 48 9.29 -10.84 3.03
C GLY A 48 10.37 -11.49 3.91
N ASP A 49 11.66 -11.19 3.72
CA ASP A 49 12.73 -11.68 4.59
C ASP A 49 12.58 -11.12 6.01
N PRO A 50 12.59 -11.97 7.05
CA PRO A 50 12.43 -11.51 8.42
C PRO A 50 13.62 -10.72 8.97
N SER A 51 14.78 -10.78 8.33
CA SER A 51 16.03 -10.16 8.81
C SER A 51 16.40 -8.86 8.10
N ASP A 52 16.27 -8.80 6.78
CA ASP A 52 16.53 -7.60 5.96
C ASP A 52 15.52 -7.51 4.79
N PRO A 53 14.27 -7.17 5.08
CA PRO A 53 13.21 -7.21 4.07
C PRO A 53 13.41 -6.17 2.97
N LEU A 54 13.20 -6.58 1.73
CA LEU A 54 12.92 -5.66 0.64
C LEU A 54 11.52 -5.09 0.85
N LEU A 55 11.39 -3.76 0.92
CA LEU A 55 10.10 -3.08 0.91
C LEU A 55 9.86 -2.46 -0.47
N VAL A 56 8.62 -2.51 -0.92
CA VAL A 56 8.25 -1.96 -2.22
C VAL A 56 7.06 -1.01 -2.11
N SER A 57 6.85 -0.22 -3.15
CA SER A 57 5.63 0.55 -3.37
C SER A 57 4.92 0.07 -4.63
N CYS A 58 3.60 0.14 -4.66
CA CYS A 58 2.78 0.00 -5.87
C CYS A 58 2.20 1.35 -6.24
N ARG A 59 2.46 1.79 -7.47
CA ARG A 59 2.01 3.09 -7.99
C ARG A 59 1.36 2.90 -9.35
N SER A 60 0.35 3.69 -9.64
CA SER A 60 -0.25 3.75 -10.98
C SER A 60 0.72 4.31 -12.02
N GLY A 61 0.56 3.88 -13.27
CA GLY A 61 1.32 4.35 -14.41
C GLY A 61 0.44 4.43 -15.64
N ALA A 62 -0.45 5.45 -15.72
CA ALA A 62 -1.30 5.64 -16.88
C ALA A 62 -0.56 6.33 -18.03
N ARG A 63 -1.03 6.11 -19.28
CA ARG A 63 -0.50 6.77 -20.49
C ARG A 63 -0.64 8.28 -20.44
N SER A 64 -1.68 8.79 -19.77
CA SER A 64 -1.89 10.20 -19.48
C SER A 64 -1.67 10.46 -18.00
N SER A 65 -0.98 11.56 -17.66
CA SER A 65 -0.80 11.96 -16.26
C SER A 65 -2.14 12.34 -15.65
N MET A 66 -2.49 11.72 -14.53
CA MET A 66 -3.74 11.93 -13.79
C MET A 66 -3.42 12.24 -12.31
N PRO A 67 -2.88 13.43 -11.99
CA PRO A 67 -2.36 13.75 -10.66
C PRO A 67 -3.44 13.65 -9.59
N GLY A 68 -3.20 12.85 -8.54
CA GLY A 68 -4.13 12.68 -7.41
C GLY A 68 -5.41 11.89 -7.71
N MET A 69 -5.56 11.35 -8.93
CA MET A 69 -6.77 10.60 -9.31
C MET A 69 -6.68 9.11 -8.97
N MET A 70 -5.47 8.56 -8.99
CA MET A 70 -5.21 7.14 -8.68
C MET A 70 -4.35 7.00 -7.43
N ASP A 71 -4.45 5.85 -6.80
CA ASP A 71 -3.85 5.61 -5.50
C ASP A 71 -2.42 5.05 -5.60
N THR A 72 -1.68 5.20 -4.50
CA THR A 72 -0.33 4.66 -4.31
C THR A 72 -0.30 3.93 -2.97
N ILE A 73 0.32 2.77 -2.91
CA ILE A 73 0.54 2.03 -1.67
C ILE A 73 2.06 1.97 -1.40
N LEU A 74 2.47 2.36 -0.21
CA LEU A 74 3.87 2.44 0.22
C LEU A 74 4.15 1.42 1.33
N ASN A 75 5.42 1.10 1.53
CA ASN A 75 5.93 0.22 2.60
C ASN A 75 5.38 -1.22 2.56
N ILE A 76 4.99 -1.70 1.37
CA ILE A 76 4.54 -3.08 1.17
C ILE A 76 5.68 -4.03 1.53
N GLY A 77 5.37 -5.04 2.34
CA GLY A 77 6.34 -5.97 2.90
C GLY A 77 6.58 -5.81 4.40
N LEU A 78 6.09 -4.71 5.02
CA LEU A 78 6.05 -4.61 6.48
C LEU A 78 4.89 -5.47 7.02
N CYS A 79 5.23 -6.47 7.79
CA CYS A 79 4.30 -7.38 8.45
C CYS A 79 4.91 -7.88 9.76
N SER A 80 4.16 -8.60 10.57
CA SER A 80 4.64 -9.09 11.88
C SER A 80 5.96 -9.85 11.79
N ALA A 81 6.19 -10.59 10.70
CA ALA A 81 7.43 -11.34 10.50
C ALA A 81 8.64 -10.46 10.16
N THR A 82 8.45 -9.33 9.47
CA THR A 82 9.54 -8.49 8.97
C THR A 82 9.88 -7.30 9.85
N LEU A 83 8.96 -6.87 10.73
CA LEU A 83 9.17 -5.75 11.65
C LEU A 83 10.41 -5.91 12.53
N PRO A 84 10.69 -7.08 13.17
CA PRO A 84 11.85 -7.22 14.04
C PRO A 84 13.18 -7.00 13.29
N GLY A 85 13.34 -7.59 12.10
CA GLY A 85 14.53 -7.40 11.28
C GLY A 85 14.72 -5.96 10.83
N MET A 86 13.63 -5.31 10.43
CA MET A 86 13.69 -3.90 10.04
C MET A 86 14.09 -2.99 11.22
N ILE A 87 13.60 -3.28 12.43
CA ILE A 87 13.99 -2.57 13.65
C ILE A 87 15.48 -2.80 13.95
N GLN A 88 15.94 -4.04 13.86
CA GLN A 88 17.35 -4.36 14.07
C GLN A 88 18.25 -3.64 13.05
N LYS A 89 17.84 -3.64 11.78
CA LYS A 89 18.60 -3.02 10.68
C LYS A 89 18.70 -1.50 10.79
N THR A 90 17.61 -0.84 11.16
CA THR A 90 17.54 0.63 11.26
C THR A 90 18.01 1.17 12.61
N GLY A 91 18.01 0.35 13.66
CA GLY A 91 18.20 0.80 15.03
C GLY A 91 17.12 1.78 15.52
N ASN A 92 16.01 1.92 14.78
CA ASN A 92 14.99 2.93 15.04
C ASN A 92 13.56 2.32 15.02
N PRO A 93 13.12 1.72 16.14
CA PRO A 93 11.80 1.10 16.24
C PRO A 93 10.66 2.11 15.99
N ARG A 94 10.84 3.36 16.40
CA ARG A 94 9.83 4.39 16.15
C ARG A 94 9.58 4.62 14.66
N PHE A 95 10.64 4.74 13.87
CA PHE A 95 10.55 4.87 12.42
C PHE A 95 9.81 3.69 11.79
N VAL A 96 10.16 2.47 12.21
CA VAL A 96 9.57 1.24 11.64
C VAL A 96 8.08 1.14 11.96
N TYR A 97 7.68 1.40 13.20
CA TYR A 97 6.26 1.37 13.56
C TYR A 97 5.47 2.52 12.94
N ASP A 98 6.05 3.71 12.75
CA ASP A 98 5.38 4.79 12.01
C ASP A 98 5.19 4.43 10.53
N ALA A 99 6.18 3.80 9.90
CA ALA A 99 6.05 3.30 8.53
C ALA A 99 4.97 2.21 8.42
N TYR A 100 4.92 1.28 9.40
CA TYR A 100 3.90 0.23 9.45
C TYR A 100 2.50 0.78 9.68
N ARG A 101 2.33 1.71 10.62
CA ARG A 101 1.07 2.43 10.84
C ARG A 101 0.57 3.07 9.54
N ARG A 102 1.46 3.74 8.80
CA ARG A 102 1.11 4.38 7.52
C ARG A 102 0.69 3.36 6.46
N LEU A 103 1.35 2.19 6.41
CA LEU A 103 0.93 1.10 5.54
C LEU A 103 -0.48 0.62 5.91
N ILE A 104 -0.75 0.35 7.20
CA ILE A 104 -2.08 -0.10 7.65
C ILE A 104 -3.16 0.91 7.23
N MET A 105 -2.97 2.19 7.50
CA MET A 105 -3.95 3.24 7.17
C MET A 105 -4.18 3.34 5.66
N MET A 106 -3.12 3.35 4.87
CA MET A 106 -3.19 3.50 3.41
C MET A 106 -3.77 2.26 2.75
N TYR A 107 -3.32 1.07 3.15
CA TYR A 107 -3.78 -0.19 2.60
C TYR A 107 -5.26 -0.43 2.91
N SER A 108 -5.67 -0.18 4.14
CA SER A 108 -7.07 -0.35 4.56
C SER A 108 -8.00 0.59 3.80
N ASP A 109 -7.61 1.84 3.59
CA ASP A 109 -8.39 2.83 2.83
C ASP A 109 -8.46 2.47 1.33
N VAL A 110 -7.30 2.20 0.72
CA VAL A 110 -7.21 2.03 -0.74
C VAL A 110 -7.63 0.64 -1.18
N VAL A 111 -7.10 -0.40 -0.52
CA VAL A 111 -7.25 -1.78 -0.97
C VAL A 111 -8.48 -2.44 -0.35
N MET A 112 -8.69 -2.25 0.96
CA MET A 112 -9.73 -3.00 1.67
C MET A 112 -11.09 -2.29 1.69
N GLU A 113 -11.14 -0.95 1.53
CA GLU A 113 -12.39 -0.18 1.49
C GLU A 113 -12.72 0.26 0.06
N LYS A 114 -11.93 1.16 -0.53
CA LYS A 114 -12.25 1.75 -1.85
C LYS A 114 -12.22 0.74 -2.98
N ALA A 115 -11.20 -0.12 -3.04
CA ALA A 115 -11.09 -1.11 -4.10
C ALA A 115 -12.17 -2.19 -4.03
N GLU A 116 -12.74 -2.43 -2.86
CA GLU A 116 -13.89 -3.33 -2.68
C GLU A 116 -15.25 -2.64 -2.92
N GLY A 117 -15.23 -1.36 -3.33
CA GLY A 117 -16.44 -0.60 -3.64
C GLY A 117 -17.26 -0.23 -2.40
N ILE A 118 -16.67 -0.28 -1.22
CA ILE A 118 -17.32 0.12 0.02
C ILE A 118 -17.39 1.65 0.04
N GLU A 119 -18.61 2.18 0.20
CA GLU A 119 -18.89 3.62 0.26
C GLU A 119 -19.44 3.96 1.66
N PRO A 120 -18.57 4.25 2.63
CA PRO A 120 -19.03 4.61 3.97
C PRO A 120 -19.74 5.97 3.97
N ALA A 121 -20.61 6.20 4.94
CA ALA A 121 -21.18 7.52 5.20
C ALA A 121 -20.05 8.53 5.49
N ASP A 122 -20.35 9.81 5.32
CA ASP A 122 -19.36 10.86 5.57
C ASP A 122 -18.82 10.79 7.01
N GLY A 123 -17.51 10.88 7.12
CA GLY A 123 -16.80 10.73 8.39
C GLY A 123 -16.68 9.29 8.91
N GLN A 124 -17.23 8.27 8.22
CA GLN A 124 -17.22 6.87 8.68
C GLN A 124 -16.22 5.98 7.91
N GLY A 125 -15.52 6.51 6.91
CA GLY A 125 -14.48 5.77 6.21
C GLY A 125 -13.39 5.26 7.14
N ILE A 126 -12.82 4.09 6.81
CA ILE A 126 -11.79 3.48 7.67
C ILE A 126 -10.63 4.44 7.93
N ARG A 127 -10.16 5.17 6.92
CA ARG A 127 -9.10 6.17 7.06
C ARG A 127 -9.43 7.21 8.11
N GLN A 128 -10.65 7.75 8.07
CA GLN A 128 -11.10 8.79 9.00
C GLN A 128 -11.22 8.26 10.43
N GLN A 129 -11.61 7.00 10.60
CA GLN A 129 -11.69 6.36 11.92
C GLN A 129 -10.29 6.15 12.52
N LEU A 130 -9.33 5.68 11.71
CA LEU A 130 -7.94 5.51 12.15
C LEU A 130 -7.27 6.86 12.45
N ASP A 131 -7.53 7.90 11.66
CA ASP A 131 -7.05 9.27 11.92
C ASP A 131 -7.60 9.80 13.25
N ARG A 132 -8.90 9.56 13.57
CA ARG A 132 -9.47 9.94 14.89
C ARG A 132 -8.78 9.25 16.05
N MET A 133 -8.53 7.94 15.96
CA MET A 133 -7.81 7.21 17.00
C MET A 133 -6.42 7.80 17.27
N MET A 134 -5.74 8.24 16.23
CA MET A 134 -4.44 8.88 16.34
C MET A 134 -4.55 10.29 16.97
N MET A 135 -5.57 11.05 16.62
CA MET A 135 -5.86 12.37 17.23
C MET A 135 -6.18 12.24 18.73
N GLU A 136 -7.04 11.30 19.09
CA GLU A 136 -7.40 11.01 20.48
C GLU A 136 -6.17 10.63 21.33
N LEU A 137 -5.27 9.80 20.78
CA LEU A 137 -4.00 9.48 21.46
C LEU A 137 -3.17 10.74 21.71
N LYS A 138 -3.04 11.60 20.70
CA LYS A 138 -2.28 12.86 20.85
C LYS A 138 -2.91 13.81 21.87
N GLU A 139 -4.22 13.95 21.86
CA GLU A 139 -4.94 14.78 22.82
C GLU A 139 -4.77 14.27 24.26
N GLN A 140 -4.95 12.96 24.48
CA GLN A 140 -4.78 12.32 25.79
C GLN A 140 -3.38 12.50 26.37
N LYS A 141 -2.35 12.53 25.50
CA LYS A 141 -0.94 12.65 25.89
C LYS A 141 -0.42 14.09 25.85
N GLY A 142 -1.18 15.04 25.31
CA GLY A 142 -0.74 16.42 25.14
C GLY A 142 0.31 16.59 24.04
N TYR A 143 0.35 15.65 23.06
CA TYR A 143 1.30 15.70 21.93
C TYR A 143 0.88 16.71 20.87
N LYS A 144 1.85 17.43 20.33
CA LYS A 144 1.62 18.45 19.28
C LYS A 144 1.80 17.90 17.86
N SER A 145 2.63 16.87 17.73
CA SER A 145 3.02 16.29 16.43
C SER A 145 2.99 14.78 16.49
N ASP A 146 2.85 14.14 15.32
CA ASP A 146 2.99 12.68 15.17
C ASP A 146 4.40 12.21 15.59
N THR A 147 5.39 13.11 15.53
CA THR A 147 6.77 12.82 15.95
C THR A 147 6.92 12.65 17.45
N ASP A 148 5.96 13.12 18.25
CA ASP A 148 6.00 13.03 19.70
C ASP A 148 5.56 11.63 20.20
N ILE A 149 4.86 10.86 19.34
CA ILE A 149 4.40 9.51 19.67
C ILE A 149 5.59 8.56 19.75
N THR A 150 5.71 7.85 20.85
CA THR A 150 6.81 6.92 21.12
C THR A 150 6.72 5.63 20.30
N ALA A 151 7.79 4.85 20.24
CA ALA A 151 7.80 3.56 19.53
C ALA A 151 6.79 2.56 20.11
N ASP A 152 6.69 2.48 21.43
CA ASP A 152 5.76 1.56 22.10
C ASP A 152 4.30 1.96 21.86
N GLU A 153 3.99 3.25 21.91
CA GLU A 153 2.67 3.76 21.59
C GLU A 153 2.29 3.53 20.11
N LEU A 154 3.23 3.71 19.18
CA LEU A 154 3.01 3.39 17.76
C LEU A 154 2.78 1.90 17.56
N LYS A 155 3.53 1.04 18.26
CA LYS A 155 3.31 -0.41 18.24
C LYS A 155 1.89 -0.77 18.70
N GLU A 156 1.48 -0.23 19.85
CA GLU A 156 0.13 -0.45 20.38
C GLU A 156 -0.95 0.09 19.43
N LEU A 157 -0.70 1.26 18.84
CA LEU A 157 -1.61 1.89 17.88
C LEU A 157 -1.78 1.03 16.62
N CYS A 158 -0.71 0.41 16.10
CA CYS A 158 -0.79 -0.51 14.97
C CYS A 158 -1.72 -1.70 15.26
N GLU A 159 -1.63 -2.29 16.46
CA GLU A 159 -2.52 -3.38 16.85
C GLU A 159 -3.98 -2.91 16.98
N LYS A 160 -4.22 -1.74 17.58
CA LYS A 160 -5.56 -1.12 17.65
C LYS A 160 -6.11 -0.83 16.24
N PHE A 161 -5.27 -0.38 15.32
CA PHE A 161 -5.67 -0.12 13.94
C PHE A 161 -6.09 -1.41 13.22
N LYS A 162 -5.32 -2.49 13.34
CA LYS A 162 -5.70 -3.79 12.76
C LYS A 162 -7.02 -4.31 13.35
N ALA A 163 -7.22 -4.17 14.65
CA ALA A 163 -8.48 -4.53 15.30
C ALA A 163 -9.65 -3.69 14.77
N LYS A 164 -9.47 -2.37 14.60
CA LYS A 164 -10.48 -1.48 14.04
C LYS A 164 -10.79 -1.81 12.57
N VAL A 165 -9.78 -2.12 11.78
CA VAL A 165 -9.97 -2.57 10.39
C VAL A 165 -10.85 -3.82 10.35
N LYS A 166 -10.57 -4.81 11.18
CA LYS A 166 -11.38 -6.03 11.27
C LYS A 166 -12.81 -5.74 11.73
N GLU A 167 -12.99 -4.86 12.72
CA GLU A 167 -14.30 -4.46 13.23
C GLU A 167 -15.16 -3.79 12.13
N VAL A 168 -14.55 -2.89 11.36
CA VAL A 168 -15.28 -2.06 10.39
C VAL A 168 -15.47 -2.78 9.04
N LEU A 169 -14.44 -3.45 8.55
CA LEU A 169 -14.44 -4.07 7.23
C LEU A 169 -14.73 -5.58 7.26
N GLY A 170 -14.79 -6.20 8.43
CA GLY A 170 -15.11 -7.62 8.60
C GLY A 170 -13.98 -8.59 8.22
N VAL A 171 -12.83 -8.08 7.77
CA VAL A 171 -11.68 -8.89 7.32
C VAL A 171 -10.40 -8.45 8.03
N ASP A 172 -9.49 -9.40 8.24
CA ASP A 172 -8.21 -9.10 8.86
C ASP A 172 -7.28 -8.33 7.91
N PHE A 173 -6.48 -7.42 8.46
CA PHE A 173 -5.39 -6.79 7.70
C PHE A 173 -4.36 -7.86 7.28
N PRO A 174 -3.93 -7.91 5.99
CA PRO A 174 -3.04 -8.96 5.52
C PRO A 174 -1.65 -8.86 6.16
N ASP A 175 -1.24 -9.92 6.84
CA ASP A 175 0.02 -10.01 7.60
C ASP A 175 1.11 -10.81 6.89
N THR A 176 1.08 -10.83 5.56
CA THR A 176 2.17 -11.36 4.74
C THR A 176 2.53 -10.39 3.62
N ALA A 177 3.82 -10.31 3.30
CA ALA A 177 4.31 -9.44 2.23
C ALA A 177 3.65 -9.76 0.88
N GLU A 178 3.48 -11.05 0.57
CA GLU A 178 2.86 -11.51 -0.68
C GLU A 178 1.39 -11.10 -0.79
N ALA A 179 0.59 -11.30 0.25
CA ALA A 179 -0.82 -10.89 0.25
C ALA A 179 -0.96 -9.37 0.10
N GLN A 180 -0.09 -8.60 0.75
CA GLN A 180 -0.03 -7.15 0.61
C GLN A 180 0.32 -6.73 -0.82
N LEU A 181 1.28 -7.40 -1.47
CA LEU A 181 1.67 -7.09 -2.85
C LEU A 181 0.51 -7.30 -3.83
N TRP A 182 -0.10 -8.48 -3.82
CA TRP A 182 -1.20 -8.81 -4.73
C TRP A 182 -2.43 -7.95 -4.48
N GLY A 183 -2.78 -7.71 -3.22
CA GLY A 183 -3.85 -6.76 -2.89
C GLY A 183 -3.56 -5.34 -3.38
N SER A 184 -2.31 -4.89 -3.27
CA SER A 184 -1.90 -3.57 -3.75
C SER A 184 -1.95 -3.45 -5.28
N ILE A 185 -1.53 -4.49 -6.02
CA ILE A 185 -1.64 -4.53 -7.48
C ILE A 185 -3.11 -4.40 -7.89
N GLY A 186 -3.99 -5.21 -7.30
CA GLY A 186 -5.44 -5.14 -7.56
C GLY A 186 -6.05 -3.79 -7.17
N GLY A 187 -5.65 -3.23 -6.03
CA GLY A 187 -6.08 -1.92 -5.58
C GLY A 187 -5.72 -0.80 -6.56
N VAL A 188 -4.50 -0.84 -7.12
CA VAL A 188 -4.09 0.12 -8.16
C VAL A 188 -4.88 -0.08 -9.43
N PHE A 189 -5.10 -1.31 -9.91
CA PHE A 189 -5.96 -1.56 -11.07
C PHE A 189 -7.38 -1.04 -10.86
N LYS A 190 -7.98 -1.34 -9.70
CA LYS A 190 -9.35 -0.90 -9.36
C LYS A 190 -9.44 0.63 -9.22
N SER A 191 -8.36 1.32 -8.83
CA SER A 191 -8.35 2.79 -8.74
C SER A 191 -8.56 3.49 -10.09
N TRP A 192 -8.29 2.83 -11.22
CA TRP A 192 -8.63 3.31 -12.56
C TRP A 192 -10.13 3.58 -12.71
N ASN A 193 -10.98 2.74 -12.11
CA ASN A 193 -12.43 2.87 -12.12
C ASN A 193 -12.98 3.54 -10.85
N GLY A 194 -12.13 4.18 -10.06
CA GLY A 194 -12.54 5.03 -8.95
C GLY A 194 -13.28 6.29 -9.43
N LYS A 195 -14.20 6.80 -8.63
CA LYS A 195 -15.06 7.96 -8.99
C LYS A 195 -14.27 9.17 -9.48
N ARG A 196 -13.14 9.48 -8.80
CA ARG A 196 -12.27 10.61 -9.17
C ARG A 196 -11.61 10.39 -10.54
N ALA A 197 -11.09 9.19 -10.77
CA ALA A 197 -10.43 8.85 -12.03
C ALA A 197 -11.41 8.86 -13.21
N ILE A 198 -12.62 8.33 -13.04
CA ILE A 198 -13.68 8.36 -14.05
C ILE A 198 -14.08 9.82 -14.38
N ALA A 199 -14.31 10.65 -13.35
CA ALA A 199 -14.67 12.05 -13.56
C ALA A 199 -13.57 12.81 -14.32
N TYR A 200 -12.31 12.61 -13.94
CA TYR A 200 -11.15 13.23 -14.59
C TYR A 200 -11.04 12.79 -16.07
N ARG A 201 -11.12 11.47 -16.33
CA ARG A 201 -11.06 10.95 -17.71
C ARG A 201 -12.15 11.52 -18.61
N ARG A 202 -13.37 11.69 -18.10
CA ARG A 202 -14.47 12.32 -18.86
C ARG A 202 -14.16 13.77 -19.23
N ILE A 203 -13.58 14.54 -18.32
CA ILE A 203 -13.18 15.94 -18.55
C ILE A 203 -12.05 16.01 -19.57
N GLU A 204 -11.01 15.20 -19.40
CA GLU A 204 -9.82 15.21 -20.24
C GLU A 204 -9.94 14.36 -21.52
N LYS A 205 -11.11 13.74 -21.74
CA LYS A 205 -11.41 12.88 -22.91
C LYS A 205 -10.42 11.72 -23.06
N ILE A 206 -10.00 11.14 -21.92
CA ILE A 206 -9.13 9.96 -21.88
C ILE A 206 -9.99 8.71 -22.03
N PRO A 207 -9.67 7.79 -22.98
CA PRO A 207 -10.43 6.56 -23.17
C PRO A 207 -10.44 5.66 -21.94
N ASP A 208 -11.60 5.09 -21.62
CA ASP A 208 -11.79 4.23 -20.45
C ASP A 208 -11.07 2.87 -20.57
N ASP A 209 -10.85 2.40 -21.81
CA ASP A 209 -10.21 1.13 -22.14
C ASP A 209 -8.67 1.14 -22.03
N TRP A 210 -8.08 2.32 -21.81
CA TRP A 210 -6.60 2.39 -21.67
C TRP A 210 -6.07 1.68 -20.44
N GLY A 211 -6.81 1.63 -19.34
CA GLY A 211 -6.38 1.04 -18.09
C GLY A 211 -5.19 1.79 -17.46
N THR A 212 -4.63 1.21 -16.41
CA THR A 212 -3.42 1.69 -15.75
C THR A 212 -2.40 0.59 -15.60
N ALA A 213 -1.12 0.93 -15.76
CA ALA A 213 -0.02 0.06 -15.34
C ALA A 213 0.15 0.12 -13.82
N VAL A 214 0.88 -0.85 -13.26
CA VAL A 214 1.33 -0.84 -11.87
C VAL A 214 2.85 -0.85 -11.83
N ASN A 215 3.45 0.21 -11.30
CA ASN A 215 4.87 0.28 -11.03
C ASN A 215 5.15 -0.25 -9.63
N VAL A 216 5.80 -1.40 -9.55
CA VAL A 216 6.31 -1.98 -8.30
C VAL A 216 7.78 -1.57 -8.16
N GLN A 217 8.10 -0.78 -7.15
CA GLN A 217 9.42 -0.18 -7.01
C GLN A 217 9.93 -0.29 -5.59
N SER A 218 11.21 -0.61 -5.44
CA SER A 218 11.86 -0.67 -4.13
C SER A 218 11.80 0.68 -3.40
N MET A 219 11.51 0.61 -2.09
CA MET A 219 11.49 1.79 -1.22
C MET A 219 12.91 2.25 -0.91
N VAL A 220 13.09 3.57 -0.90
CA VAL A 220 14.32 4.24 -0.44
C VAL A 220 13.94 5.20 0.66
N PHE A 221 14.65 5.13 1.76
CA PHE A 221 14.41 5.96 2.94
C PHE A 221 15.53 6.98 3.08
N GLY A 222 15.19 8.27 3.16
CA GLY A 222 16.17 9.36 3.26
C GLY A 222 16.88 9.47 4.62
N ASN A 223 16.49 8.63 5.58
CA ASN A 223 17.02 8.57 6.94
C ASN A 223 17.82 7.28 7.24
N MET A 224 18.21 6.57 6.20
CA MET A 224 19.02 5.35 6.27
C MET A 224 20.34 5.52 5.55
#